data_258daac8874aad33c34fd11adb8aa8ff
#
_entry.id   258daac8874aad33c34fd11adb8aa8ff
#
_cell.length_a   1.000
_cell.length_b   1.000
_cell.length_c   1.000
_cell.angle_alpha   90.00
_cell.angle_beta   90.00
_cell.angle_gamma   90.00
#
_symmetry.space_group_name_H-M   'P 1'
#
loop_
_entity.id
_entity.type
_entity.pdbx_description
1 polymer ?
#
loop_
_entity_poly.entity_id
_entity_poly.type
_entity_poly.pdbx_seq_one_letter_code
_entity_poly.pdbx_strand_id
1 'polypeptide(L)'
;VETEHQKQKEKQIELLEKKYRQLRNRQQVEVRQENLNAKQEFLRRLFADAVTEMENWDEFEQIQFIKNALYSLPLTGKVAFIAGEKSAAYLSQTLLDEWNNELPFMMVLSDETVADQAGFLINDQGVQYNFLFSSLVQDIQGTMSFEIANQLFE
;
A
#
# COMPACT_ATOMS: atom_id res chain seq x y z
N VAL A 1 -33.73 53.61 -25.07
CA VAL A 1 -32.42 53.37 -25.70
C VAL A 1 -31.31 53.21 -24.65
N GLU A 2 -31.21 54.13 -23.68
CA GLU A 2 -30.25 54.03 -22.58
C GLU A 2 -30.52 52.79 -21.68
N THR A 3 -31.79 52.45 -21.47
CA THR A 3 -32.18 51.32 -20.68
C THR A 3 -31.77 49.97 -21.30
N GLU A 4 -31.83 49.89 -22.64
CA GLU A 4 -31.38 48.67 -23.35
C GLU A 4 -29.86 48.56 -23.32
N HIS A 5 -29.13 49.65 -23.42
CA HIS A 5 -27.68 49.69 -23.30
C HIS A 5 -27.22 49.26 -21.91
N GLN A 6 -27.90 49.68 -20.86
CA GLN A 6 -27.61 49.29 -19.50
C GLN A 6 -27.89 47.78 -19.27
N LYS A 7 -29.00 47.27 -19.80
CA LYS A 7 -29.34 45.84 -19.72
C LYS A 7 -28.31 44.99 -20.43
N GLN A 8 -27.81 45.42 -21.58
CA GLN A 8 -26.74 44.69 -22.29
C GLN A 8 -25.43 44.70 -21.51
N LYS A 9 -25.04 45.83 -20.92
CA LYS A 9 -23.86 45.92 -20.07
C LYS A 9 -23.97 44.99 -18.85
N GLU A 10 -25.12 45.00 -18.19
CA GLU A 10 -25.38 44.15 -17.04
C GLU A 10 -25.27 42.66 -17.39
N LYS A 11 -25.82 42.25 -18.53
CA LYS A 11 -25.71 40.89 -19.03
C LYS A 11 -24.26 40.48 -19.33
N GLN A 12 -23.50 41.41 -19.91
CA GLN A 12 -22.08 41.15 -20.21
C GLN A 12 -21.27 41.03 -18.94
N ILE A 13 -21.53 41.85 -17.93
CA ILE A 13 -20.87 41.76 -16.63
C ILE A 13 -21.22 40.45 -15.93
N GLU A 14 -22.49 40.04 -15.95
CA GLU A 14 -22.92 38.74 -15.37
C GLU A 14 -22.22 37.55 -16.04
N LEU A 15 -22.08 37.59 -17.38
CA LEU A 15 -21.39 36.55 -18.12
C LEU A 15 -19.89 36.51 -17.77
N LEU A 16 -19.26 37.67 -17.62
CA LEU A 16 -17.85 37.75 -17.22
C LEU A 16 -17.64 37.24 -15.81
N GLU A 17 -18.51 37.60 -14.87
CA GLU A 17 -18.47 37.13 -13.49
C GLU A 17 -18.66 35.63 -13.43
N LYS A 18 -19.59 35.08 -14.22
CA LYS A 18 -19.82 33.62 -14.30
C LYS A 18 -18.60 32.89 -14.82
N LYS A 19 -18.01 33.37 -15.91
CA LYS A 19 -16.79 32.81 -16.48
C LYS A 19 -15.63 32.86 -15.48
N TYR A 20 -15.48 34.00 -14.79
CA TYR A 20 -14.43 34.15 -13.78
C TYR A 20 -14.58 33.18 -12.63
N ARG A 21 -15.81 32.99 -12.14
CA ARG A 21 -16.08 32.00 -11.09
C ARG A 21 -15.79 30.57 -11.55
N GLN A 22 -16.17 30.23 -12.77
CA GLN A 22 -15.87 28.92 -13.35
C GLN A 22 -14.37 28.69 -13.44
N LEU A 23 -13.62 29.70 -13.91
CA LEU A 23 -12.16 29.61 -14.00
C LEU A 23 -11.52 29.44 -12.62
N ARG A 24 -11.99 30.19 -11.63
CA ARG A 24 -11.50 30.10 -10.26
C ARG A 24 -11.76 28.71 -9.66
N ASN A 25 -12.96 28.19 -9.85
CA ASN A 25 -13.32 26.84 -9.37
C ASN A 25 -12.45 25.78 -10.03
N ARG A 26 -12.20 25.91 -11.32
CA ARG A 26 -11.33 25.01 -12.06
C ARG A 26 -9.90 25.04 -11.53
N GLN A 27 -9.38 26.23 -11.26
CA GLN A 27 -8.04 26.39 -10.66
C GLN A 27 -7.96 25.76 -9.29
N GLN A 28 -8.99 25.89 -8.45
CA GLN A 28 -9.02 25.27 -7.13
C GLN A 28 -9.00 23.75 -7.24
N VAL A 29 -9.73 23.17 -8.18
CA VAL A 29 -9.74 21.73 -8.41
C VAL A 29 -8.37 21.26 -8.91
N GLU A 30 -7.75 22.00 -9.81
CA GLU A 30 -6.41 21.69 -10.33
C GLU A 30 -5.36 21.70 -9.21
N VAL A 31 -5.39 22.70 -8.33
CA VAL A 31 -4.47 22.80 -7.19
C VAL A 31 -4.66 21.64 -6.22
N ARG A 32 -5.91 21.29 -5.92
CA ARG A 32 -6.21 20.12 -5.06
C ARG A 32 -5.68 18.84 -5.67
N GLN A 33 -5.86 18.66 -6.98
CA GLN A 33 -5.38 17.46 -7.68
C GLN A 33 -3.86 17.39 -7.68
N GLU A 34 -3.18 18.52 -7.90
CA GLU A 34 -1.72 18.59 -7.85
C GLU A 34 -1.20 18.25 -6.45
N ASN A 35 -1.84 18.77 -5.39
CA ASN A 35 -1.49 18.46 -4.02
C ASN A 35 -1.70 16.97 -3.70
N LEU A 36 -2.80 16.39 -4.17
CA LEU A 36 -3.07 14.97 -4.01
C LEU A 36 -1.99 14.12 -4.70
N ASN A 37 -1.67 14.47 -5.95
CA ASN A 37 -0.65 13.76 -6.72
C ASN A 37 0.72 13.84 -6.04
N ALA A 38 1.09 15.01 -5.52
CA ALA A 38 2.36 15.21 -4.80
C ALA A 38 2.42 14.35 -3.54
N LYS A 39 1.34 14.28 -2.77
CA LYS A 39 1.27 13.45 -1.56
C LYS A 39 1.33 11.97 -1.90
N GLN A 40 0.63 11.53 -2.94
CA GLN A 40 0.67 10.13 -3.38
C GLN A 40 2.07 9.74 -3.88
N GLU A 41 2.75 10.61 -4.62
CA GLU A 41 4.11 10.36 -5.08
C GLU A 41 5.10 10.30 -3.90
N PHE A 42 4.95 11.18 -2.92
CA PHE A 42 5.74 11.14 -1.69
C PHE A 42 5.55 9.82 -0.95
N LEU A 43 4.30 9.38 -0.79
CA LEU A 43 4.00 8.10 -0.14
C LEU A 43 4.58 6.93 -0.93
N ARG A 44 4.47 6.95 -2.25
CA ARG A 44 5.03 5.90 -3.10
C ARG A 44 6.54 5.75 -2.87
N ARG A 45 7.26 6.87 -2.81
CA ARG A 45 8.71 6.86 -2.53
C ARG A 45 9.01 6.39 -1.13
N LEU A 46 8.26 6.88 -0.16
CA LEU A 46 8.44 6.50 1.25
C LEU A 46 8.27 5.00 1.45
N PHE A 47 7.22 4.42 0.87
CA PHE A 47 6.96 3.00 1.01
C PHE A 47 7.91 2.13 0.16
N ALA A 48 8.37 2.61 -0.99
CA ALA A 48 9.42 1.92 -1.75
C ALA A 48 10.73 1.87 -0.95
N ASP A 49 11.09 2.98 -0.30
CA ASP A 49 12.27 3.03 0.59
C ASP A 49 12.08 2.12 1.80
N ALA A 50 10.88 2.02 2.34
CA ALA A 50 10.57 1.12 3.44
C ALA A 50 10.77 -0.36 3.06
N VAL A 51 10.35 -0.77 1.88
CA VAL A 51 10.58 -2.13 1.37
C VAL A 51 12.08 -2.41 1.26
N THR A 52 12.84 -1.47 0.70
CA THR A 52 14.29 -1.59 0.57
C THR A 52 14.95 -1.72 1.94
N GLU A 53 14.52 -0.92 2.90
CA GLU A 53 15.02 -0.99 4.26
C GLU A 53 14.72 -2.33 4.92
N MET A 54 13.49 -2.84 4.77
CA MET A 54 13.10 -4.16 5.29
C MET A 54 13.91 -5.28 4.66
N GLU A 55 14.21 -5.20 3.37
CA GLU A 55 15.04 -6.17 2.67
C GLU A 55 16.50 -6.16 3.16
N ASN A 56 16.96 -5.01 3.66
CA ASN A 56 18.31 -4.82 4.19
C ASN A 56 18.41 -5.09 5.71
N TRP A 57 17.29 -5.40 6.37
CA TRP A 57 17.34 -5.81 7.78
C TRP A 57 18.27 -7.00 7.95
N ASP A 58 18.91 -7.11 9.12
CA ASP A 58 19.73 -8.27 9.41
C ASP A 58 18.85 -9.53 9.59
N GLU A 59 19.50 -10.68 9.64
CA GLU A 59 18.83 -11.97 9.76
C GLU A 59 17.92 -12.01 10.99
N PHE A 60 18.38 -11.50 12.11
CA PHE A 60 17.63 -11.50 13.37
C PHE A 60 16.34 -10.68 13.26
N GLU A 61 16.41 -9.48 12.69
CA GLU A 61 15.25 -8.59 12.53
C GLU A 61 14.21 -9.18 11.59
N GLN A 62 14.64 -9.76 10.46
CA GLN A 62 13.72 -10.41 9.53
C GLN A 62 13.04 -11.62 10.14
N ILE A 63 13.80 -12.46 10.85
CA ILE A 63 13.26 -13.63 11.51
C ILE A 63 12.25 -13.24 12.58
N GLN A 64 12.52 -12.21 13.38
CA GLN A 64 11.58 -11.72 14.38
C GLN A 64 10.28 -11.21 13.77
N PHE A 65 10.38 -10.47 12.67
CA PHE A 65 9.21 -9.99 11.96
C PHE A 65 8.36 -11.14 11.44
N ILE A 66 8.98 -12.11 10.80
CA ILE A 66 8.30 -13.30 10.24
C ILE A 66 7.65 -14.12 11.36
N LYS A 67 8.36 -14.34 12.45
CA LYS A 67 7.84 -15.06 13.60
C LYS A 67 6.59 -14.38 14.17
N ASN A 68 6.65 -13.07 14.38
CA ASN A 68 5.51 -12.29 14.87
C ASN A 68 4.30 -12.38 13.94
N ALA A 69 4.53 -12.33 12.64
CA ALA A 69 3.48 -12.49 11.65
C ALA A 69 2.83 -13.87 11.71
N LEU A 70 3.64 -14.92 11.86
CA LEU A 70 3.14 -16.30 11.99
C LEU A 70 2.28 -16.49 13.23
N TYR A 71 2.67 -15.89 14.36
CA TYR A 71 1.88 -15.99 15.61
C TYR A 71 0.51 -15.31 15.50
N SER A 72 0.33 -14.39 14.58
CA SER A 72 -0.94 -13.70 14.37
C SER A 72 -1.93 -14.47 13.49
N LEU A 73 -1.49 -15.55 12.84
CA LEU A 73 -2.32 -16.31 11.90
C LEU A 73 -3.25 -17.28 12.62
N PRO A 74 -4.56 -17.27 12.30
CA PRO A 74 -5.53 -18.17 12.91
C PRO A 74 -5.61 -19.50 12.13
N LEU A 75 -4.48 -20.15 11.89
CA LEU A 75 -4.40 -21.37 11.11
C LEU A 75 -4.29 -22.60 12.02
N THR A 76 -4.73 -23.74 11.51
CA THR A 76 -4.58 -25.05 12.14
C THR A 76 -4.26 -26.08 11.07
N GLY A 77 -3.62 -27.19 11.45
CA GLY A 77 -3.27 -28.25 10.53
C GLY A 77 -1.97 -28.02 9.80
N LYS A 78 -1.82 -28.63 8.64
CA LYS A 78 -0.58 -28.60 7.86
C LYS A 78 -0.69 -27.62 6.71
N VAL A 79 0.28 -26.72 6.60
CA VAL A 79 0.33 -25.68 5.57
C VAL A 79 1.68 -25.68 4.86
N ALA A 80 1.72 -25.20 3.61
CA ALA A 80 2.96 -25.02 2.87
C ALA A 80 3.53 -23.62 3.13
N PHE A 81 4.83 -23.55 3.37
CA PHE A 81 5.55 -22.31 3.57
C PHE A 81 6.44 -22.05 2.35
N ILE A 82 6.24 -20.93 1.68
CA ILE A 82 6.98 -20.55 0.48
C ILE A 82 7.78 -19.30 0.80
N ALA A 83 9.12 -19.43 0.83
CA ALA A 83 9.99 -18.31 1.16
C ALA A 83 10.17 -17.39 -0.06
N GLY A 84 10.31 -16.09 0.19
CA GLY A 84 10.82 -15.17 -0.81
C GLY A 84 12.31 -15.44 -1.07
N GLU A 85 12.75 -15.26 -2.30
CA GLU A 85 14.14 -15.55 -2.70
C GLU A 85 15.15 -14.83 -1.81
N LYS A 86 14.90 -13.57 -1.48
CA LYS A 86 15.78 -12.75 -0.65
C LYS A 86 15.81 -13.17 0.82
N SER A 87 14.80 -13.90 1.28
CA SER A 87 14.70 -14.40 2.65
C SER A 87 15.02 -15.89 2.77
N ALA A 88 15.11 -16.61 1.66
CA ALA A 88 15.29 -18.07 1.64
C ALA A 88 16.59 -18.52 2.29
N ALA A 89 17.62 -17.68 2.29
CA ALA A 89 18.94 -18.01 2.83
C ALA A 89 18.93 -18.34 4.33
N TYR A 90 18.02 -17.73 5.10
CA TYR A 90 17.90 -17.97 6.54
C TYR A 90 16.59 -18.63 6.98
N LEU A 91 15.72 -18.95 6.04
CA LEU A 91 14.48 -19.68 6.33
C LEU A 91 14.68 -21.16 5.95
N SER A 92 15.03 -21.97 6.93
CA SER A 92 15.27 -23.40 6.74
C SER A 92 14.14 -24.22 7.36
N GLN A 93 14.02 -25.48 6.94
CA GLN A 93 13.05 -26.41 7.55
C GLN A 93 13.34 -26.60 9.04
N THR A 94 14.61 -26.58 9.45
CA THR A 94 15.00 -26.66 10.86
C THR A 94 14.39 -25.52 11.68
N LEU A 95 14.46 -24.31 11.17
CA LEU A 95 13.88 -23.13 11.82
C LEU A 95 12.35 -23.24 11.87
N LEU A 96 11.73 -23.70 10.79
CA LEU A 96 10.28 -23.92 10.76
C LEU A 96 9.85 -25.01 11.75
N ASP A 97 10.64 -26.07 11.91
CA ASP A 97 10.37 -27.14 12.88
C ASP A 97 10.40 -26.61 14.31
N GLU A 98 11.31 -25.71 14.63
CA GLU A 98 11.35 -25.03 15.93
C GLU A 98 10.07 -24.24 16.18
N TRP A 99 9.61 -23.48 15.18
CA TRP A 99 8.38 -22.73 15.29
C TRP A 99 7.13 -23.60 15.32
N ASN A 100 7.14 -24.73 14.62
CA ASN A 100 6.03 -25.68 14.61
C ASN A 100 5.72 -26.23 16.00
N ASN A 101 6.72 -26.33 16.87
CA ASN A 101 6.54 -26.75 18.24
C ASN A 101 5.74 -25.75 19.08
N GLU A 102 5.75 -24.50 18.70
CA GLU A 102 5.09 -23.39 19.41
C GLU A 102 3.77 -22.98 18.76
N LEU A 103 3.58 -23.25 17.47
CA LEU A 103 2.42 -22.80 16.70
C LEU A 103 1.32 -23.88 16.65
N PRO A 104 0.04 -23.46 16.52
CA PRO A 104 -1.08 -24.39 16.39
C PRO A 104 -1.17 -25.08 15.03
N PHE A 105 -0.33 -24.69 14.07
CA PHE A 105 -0.26 -25.28 12.74
C PHE A 105 1.16 -25.72 12.42
N MET A 106 1.28 -26.62 11.46
CA MET A 106 2.57 -27.20 11.06
C MET A 106 2.94 -26.69 9.66
N MET A 107 4.12 -26.08 9.54
CA MET A 107 4.63 -25.57 8.27
C MET A 107 5.60 -26.54 7.63
N VAL A 108 5.46 -26.74 6.33
CA VAL A 108 6.40 -27.51 5.52
C VAL A 108 7.00 -26.55 4.47
N LEU A 109 8.32 -26.46 4.47
CA LEU A 109 9.03 -25.59 3.52
C LEU A 109 8.86 -26.15 2.10
N SER A 110 8.36 -25.29 1.20
CA SER A 110 8.25 -25.61 -0.21
C SER A 110 9.61 -25.56 -0.90
N ASP A 111 9.79 -26.34 -1.94
CA ASP A 111 10.97 -26.27 -2.81
C ASP A 111 10.96 -25.02 -3.69
N GLU A 112 9.79 -24.41 -3.86
CA GLU A 112 9.62 -23.18 -4.63
C GLU A 112 9.93 -21.96 -3.79
N THR A 113 10.45 -20.90 -4.44
CA THR A 113 10.63 -19.59 -3.85
C THR A 113 9.99 -18.52 -4.73
N VAL A 114 9.70 -17.36 -4.13
CA VAL A 114 9.17 -16.22 -4.88
C VAL A 114 10.35 -15.36 -5.35
N ALA A 115 10.54 -15.26 -6.66
CA ALA A 115 11.67 -14.55 -7.25
C ALA A 115 11.68 -13.07 -6.88
N ASP A 116 12.87 -12.54 -6.57
CA ASP A 116 13.13 -11.12 -6.29
C ASP A 116 12.34 -10.54 -5.12
N GLN A 117 11.81 -11.38 -4.22
CA GLN A 117 10.99 -10.94 -3.08
C GLN A 117 11.62 -11.34 -1.74
N ALA A 118 11.40 -10.52 -0.73
CA ALA A 118 11.67 -10.87 0.66
C ALA A 118 10.34 -11.13 1.37
N GLY A 119 10.37 -11.94 2.44
CA GLY A 119 9.18 -12.35 3.17
C GLY A 119 8.77 -13.78 2.83
N PHE A 120 7.48 -14.06 2.90
CA PHE A 120 6.98 -15.43 2.68
C PHE A 120 5.51 -15.45 2.26
N LEU A 121 5.11 -16.60 1.74
CA LEU A 121 3.71 -16.95 1.47
C LEU A 121 3.35 -18.20 2.25
N ILE A 122 2.10 -18.29 2.69
CA ILE A 122 1.55 -19.51 3.27
C ILE A 122 0.39 -19.98 2.40
N ASN A 123 0.41 -21.26 2.03
CA ASN A 123 -0.66 -21.88 1.27
C ASN A 123 -1.34 -22.92 2.15
N ASP A 124 -2.61 -22.67 2.49
CA ASP A 124 -3.46 -23.57 3.25
C ASP A 124 -4.59 -24.05 2.36
N GLN A 125 -4.40 -25.25 1.77
CA GLN A 125 -5.39 -25.91 0.91
C GLN A 125 -5.95 -25.01 -0.21
N GLY A 126 -5.05 -24.29 -0.90
CA GLY A 126 -5.40 -23.40 -1.98
C GLY A 126 -5.68 -21.96 -1.56
N VAL A 127 -5.81 -21.69 -0.27
CA VAL A 127 -5.90 -20.32 0.25
C VAL A 127 -4.49 -19.80 0.53
N GLN A 128 -4.13 -18.70 -0.12
CA GLN A 128 -2.80 -18.13 -0.03
C GLN A 128 -2.80 -16.91 0.89
N TYR A 129 -1.92 -16.93 1.89
CA TYR A 129 -1.67 -15.78 2.78
C TYR A 129 -0.36 -15.14 2.38
N ASN A 130 -0.42 -13.89 1.94
CA ASN A 130 0.71 -13.18 1.38
C ASN A 130 1.37 -12.27 2.43
N PHE A 131 2.59 -12.63 2.85
CA PHE A 131 3.42 -11.89 3.79
C PHE A 131 4.74 -11.44 3.14
N LEU A 132 4.76 -11.28 1.83
CA LEU A 132 5.88 -10.64 1.14
C LEU A 132 5.96 -9.17 1.57
N PHE A 133 7.16 -8.68 1.82
CA PHE A 133 7.35 -7.32 2.34
C PHE A 133 6.76 -6.25 1.42
N SER A 134 6.96 -6.39 0.12
CA SER A 134 6.38 -5.47 -0.87
C SER A 134 4.86 -5.45 -0.83
N SER A 135 4.23 -6.60 -0.67
CA SER A 135 2.76 -6.71 -0.61
C SER A 135 2.19 -6.09 0.65
N LEU A 136 2.84 -6.30 1.80
CA LEU A 136 2.41 -5.70 3.08
C LEU A 136 2.50 -4.17 3.02
N VAL A 137 3.57 -3.65 2.46
CA VAL A 137 3.77 -2.20 2.32
C VAL A 137 2.78 -1.62 1.32
N GLN A 138 2.49 -2.30 0.21
CA GLN A 138 1.47 -1.87 -0.75
C GLN A 138 0.08 -1.76 -0.13
N ASP A 139 -0.30 -2.70 0.72
CA ASP A 139 -1.59 -2.67 1.41
C ASP A 139 -1.70 -1.44 2.31
N ILE A 140 -0.64 -1.13 3.07
CA ILE A 140 -0.59 0.07 3.90
C ILE A 140 -0.64 1.33 3.05
N GLN A 141 0.11 1.36 1.95
CA GLN A 141 0.12 2.50 1.01
C GLN A 141 -1.27 2.75 0.43
N GLY A 142 -1.97 1.70 0.02
CA GLY A 142 -3.33 1.80 -0.50
C GLY A 142 -4.30 2.41 0.51
N THR A 143 -4.24 1.97 1.76
CA THR A 143 -5.08 2.51 2.83
C THR A 143 -4.77 3.98 3.10
N MET A 144 -3.50 4.35 3.18
CA MET A 144 -3.08 5.74 3.42
C MET A 144 -3.43 6.65 2.25
N SER A 145 -3.28 6.19 1.02
CA SER A 145 -3.66 6.95 -0.17
C SER A 145 -5.17 7.24 -0.20
N PHE A 146 -5.98 6.26 0.18
CA PHE A 146 -7.42 6.43 0.29
C PHE A 146 -7.81 7.46 1.37
N GLU A 147 -7.20 7.39 2.54
CA GLU A 147 -7.42 8.34 3.63
C GLU A 147 -7.03 9.77 3.22
N ILE A 148 -5.90 9.95 2.53
CA ILE A 148 -5.44 11.25 2.05
C ILE A 148 -6.43 11.82 1.02
N ALA A 149 -6.89 10.99 0.08
CA ALA A 149 -7.88 11.41 -0.91
C ALA A 149 -9.18 11.88 -0.24
N ASN A 150 -9.66 11.14 0.76
CA ASN A 150 -10.85 11.53 1.50
C ASN A 150 -10.68 12.85 2.25
N GLN A 151 -9.53 13.08 2.89
CA GLN A 151 -9.25 14.33 3.60
C GLN A 151 -9.22 15.53 2.67
N LEU A 152 -8.77 15.36 1.43
CA LEU A 152 -8.67 16.46 0.47
C LEU A 152 -10.03 16.85 -0.14
N PHE A 153 -10.97 15.92 -0.21
CA PHE A 153 -12.26 16.13 -0.87
C PHE A 153 -13.45 16.22 0.12
N GLU A 154 -13.18 16.12 1.39
CA GLU A 154 -14.16 16.50 2.43
C GLU A 154 -14.18 18.06 2.60
#